data_bffa80520942e4b3d46eb4713d5abe3d
#
_entry.id   bffa80520942e4b3d46eb4713d5abe3d
#
_cell.length_a   1.000
_cell.length_b   1.000
_cell.length_c   1.000
_cell.angle_alpha   90.00
_cell.angle_beta   90.00
_cell.angle_gamma   90.00
#
_symmetry.space_group_name_H-M   'P 1'
#
loop_
_entity.id
_entity.type
_entity.pdbx_description
1 polymer ?
#
loop_
_entity_poly.entity_id
_entity_poly.type
_entity_poly.pdbx_seq_one_letter_code
_entity_poly.pdbx_strand_id
1 'polypeptide(L)'
;MKRLLGRLHDDEHVRGVTVFRGIAGFGRTGTMHSSQLLDLSLDLPIVIEFFDEPSKVKAILAHLKDVVPPGHVVSWSAQVNDV
;
A
#
# COMPACT_ATOMS: atom_id res chain seq x y z
N MET A 1 4.08 -3.16 7.85
CA MET A 1 4.37 -1.96 7.06
C MET A 1 5.86 -1.76 6.79
N LYS A 2 6.70 -1.75 7.81
CA LYS A 2 8.14 -1.52 7.60
C LYS A 2 8.78 -2.53 6.66
N ARG A 3 8.38 -3.79 6.76
CA ARG A 3 8.91 -4.85 5.90
C ARG A 3 8.56 -4.58 4.42
N LEU A 4 7.33 -4.21 4.17
CA LEU A 4 6.89 -3.92 2.80
C LEU A 4 7.57 -2.68 2.25
N LEU A 5 7.64 -1.61 3.03
CA LEU A 5 8.33 -0.39 2.62
C LEU A 5 9.80 -0.66 2.31
N GLY A 6 10.47 -1.45 3.16
CA GLY A 6 11.86 -1.82 2.92
C GLY A 6 12.03 -2.58 1.62
N ARG A 7 11.12 -3.53 1.33
CA ARG A 7 11.15 -4.27 0.08
C ARG A 7 11.00 -3.35 -1.12
N LEU A 8 10.05 -2.43 -1.07
CA LEU A 8 9.80 -1.50 -2.16
C LEU A 8 10.95 -0.53 -2.39
N HIS A 9 11.56 -0.08 -1.32
CA HIS A 9 12.68 0.88 -1.41
C HIS A 9 13.99 0.18 -1.74
N ASP A 10 14.36 -0.83 -0.96
CA ASP A 10 15.70 -1.41 -1.04
C ASP A 10 15.84 -2.48 -2.11
N ASP A 11 14.84 -3.34 -2.23
CA ASP A 11 14.91 -4.47 -3.16
C ASP A 11 14.34 -4.14 -4.53
N GLU A 12 13.21 -3.46 -4.58
CA GLU A 12 12.50 -3.21 -5.83
C GLU A 12 12.82 -1.86 -6.46
N HIS A 13 13.28 -0.89 -5.66
CA HIS A 13 13.66 0.44 -6.15
C HIS A 13 12.55 1.13 -6.94
N VAL A 14 11.33 1.14 -6.38
CA VAL A 14 10.21 1.78 -7.07
C VAL A 14 10.42 3.28 -7.20
N ARG A 15 9.78 3.89 -8.21
CA ARG A 15 9.93 5.32 -8.48
C ARG A 15 9.37 6.20 -7.37
N GLY A 16 8.31 5.76 -6.72
CA GLY A 16 7.76 6.53 -5.61
C GLY A 16 6.85 5.68 -4.75
N VAL A 17 6.87 5.93 -3.46
CA VAL A 17 6.02 5.26 -2.47
C VAL A 17 5.45 6.30 -1.55
N THR A 18 4.16 6.19 -1.27
CA THR A 18 3.50 7.03 -0.27
C THR A 18 2.69 6.13 0.65
N VAL A 19 2.69 6.46 1.91
CA VAL A 19 1.90 5.75 2.92
C VAL A 19 0.80 6.68 3.41
N PHE A 20 -0.43 6.20 3.35
CA PHE A 20 -1.60 6.91 3.86
C PHE A 20 -2.14 6.16 5.05
N ARG A 21 -2.53 6.86 6.08
CA ARG A 21 -3.26 6.27 7.20
C ARG A 21 -4.70 6.74 7.12
N GLY A 22 -5.63 5.80 7.05
CA GLY A 22 -7.04 6.12 7.08
C GLY A 22 -7.44 6.65 8.45
N ILE A 23 -8.42 7.55 8.45
CA ILE A 23 -8.94 8.09 9.71
C ILE A 23 -10.12 7.28 10.21
N ALA A 24 -10.72 6.47 9.34
CA ALA A 24 -11.82 5.56 9.69
C ALA A 24 -12.00 4.56 8.56
N GLY A 25 -12.61 3.44 8.85
CA GLY A 25 -12.89 2.46 7.81
C GLY A 25 -13.38 1.15 8.38
N PHE A 26 -13.82 0.28 7.48
CA PHE A 26 -14.14 -1.09 7.84
C PHE A 26 -13.72 -2.00 6.69
N GLY A 27 -13.45 -3.23 7.01
CA GLY A 27 -13.07 -4.22 6.03
C GLY A 27 -14.05 -5.37 5.99
N ARG A 28 -13.51 -6.51 5.67
CA ARG A 28 -14.27 -7.74 5.48
C ARG A 28 -15.16 -8.12 6.67
N THR A 29 -14.67 -7.87 7.88
CA THR A 29 -15.38 -8.22 9.11
C THR A 29 -16.48 -7.23 9.46
N GLY A 30 -16.52 -6.08 8.79
CA GLY A 30 -17.47 -5.03 9.11
C GLY A 30 -17.15 -4.22 10.34
N THR A 31 -16.04 -4.51 11.00
CA THR A 31 -15.66 -3.76 12.20
C THR A 31 -15.19 -2.36 11.80
N MET A 32 -15.79 -1.35 12.42
CA MET A 32 -15.42 0.03 12.17
C MET A 32 -14.17 0.43 12.93
N HIS A 33 -13.29 1.13 12.25
CA HIS A 33 -12.08 1.69 12.85
C HIS A 33 -12.10 3.20 12.64
N SER A 34 -11.76 3.94 13.67
CA SER A 34 -11.69 5.40 13.56
C SER A 34 -10.63 5.95 14.49
N SER A 35 -10.11 7.13 14.13
CA SER A 35 -9.07 7.81 14.90
C SER A 35 -9.66 8.84 15.86
N GLN A 36 -10.74 8.53 16.51
CA GLN A 36 -11.35 9.51 17.40
C GLN A 36 -10.44 9.87 18.56
N LEU A 37 -10.24 11.16 18.73
CA LEU A 37 -9.53 11.71 19.88
C LEU A 37 -8.13 11.11 20.03
N LEU A 38 -7.90 10.53 21.19
CA LEU A 38 -6.60 10.03 21.58
C LEU A 38 -6.33 8.61 21.11
N ASP A 39 -7.24 8.04 20.36
CA ASP A 39 -7.06 6.66 19.92
C ASP A 39 -6.10 6.61 18.74
N LEU A 40 -4.84 6.40 19.04
CA LEU A 40 -3.81 6.16 18.05
C LEU A 40 -3.85 4.71 17.63
N SER A 41 -5.02 4.18 17.48
CA SER A 41 -5.27 2.78 17.23
C SER A 41 -4.41 2.25 16.10
N LEU A 42 -3.77 1.13 16.34
CA LEU A 42 -3.03 0.40 15.31
C LEU A 42 -3.97 -0.28 14.33
N ASP A 43 -5.27 -0.23 14.60
CA ASP A 43 -6.28 -0.85 13.75
C ASP A 43 -6.75 0.05 12.61
N LEU A 44 -6.24 1.27 12.54
CA LEU A 44 -6.58 2.16 11.43
C LEU A 44 -6.01 1.59 10.13
N PRO A 45 -6.79 1.67 9.04
CA PRO A 45 -6.31 1.16 7.76
C PRO A 45 -5.10 1.93 7.26
N ILE A 46 -4.17 1.19 6.67
CA ILE A 46 -2.97 1.77 6.09
C ILE A 46 -2.97 1.41 4.61
N VAL A 47 -2.76 2.43 3.77
CA VAL A 47 -2.65 2.25 2.33
C VAL A 47 -1.23 2.61 1.92
N ILE A 48 -0.59 1.68 1.23
CA ILE A 48 0.72 1.92 0.64
C ILE A 48 0.52 2.02 -0.87
N GLU A 49 0.87 3.17 -1.42
CA GLU A 49 0.72 3.42 -2.85
C GLU A 49 2.09 3.60 -3.47
N PHE A 50 2.33 2.93 -4.58
CA PHE A 50 3.56 3.12 -5.32
C PHE A 50 3.26 3.10 -6.82
N PHE A 51 4.20 3.62 -7.60
CA PHE A 51 4.06 3.62 -9.05
C PHE A 51 5.40 3.30 -9.71
N ASP A 52 5.32 2.70 -10.88
CA ASP A 52 6.47 2.42 -11.72
C ASP A 52 5.99 2.02 -13.12
N GLU A 53 6.92 1.65 -13.98
CA GLU A 53 6.60 1.13 -15.30
C GLU A 53 5.74 -0.13 -15.20
N PRO A 54 4.80 -0.36 -16.14
CA PRO A 54 3.88 -1.51 -16.05
C PRO A 54 4.59 -2.85 -15.91
N SER A 55 5.64 -3.09 -16.66
CA SER A 55 6.36 -4.36 -16.59
C SER A 55 7.03 -4.55 -15.24
N LYS A 56 7.56 -3.47 -14.68
CA LYS A 56 8.20 -3.51 -13.37
C LYS A 56 7.18 -3.73 -12.26
N VAL A 57 6.03 -3.07 -12.35
CA VAL A 57 4.95 -3.28 -11.36
C VAL A 57 4.53 -4.74 -11.35
N LYS A 58 4.37 -5.35 -12.51
CA LYS A 58 4.00 -6.75 -12.60
C LYS A 58 5.00 -7.65 -11.90
N ALA A 59 6.28 -7.42 -12.14
CA ALA A 59 7.35 -8.18 -11.49
C ALA A 59 7.36 -7.96 -9.98
N ILE A 60 7.19 -6.72 -9.55
CA ILE A 60 7.16 -6.37 -8.13
C ILE A 60 6.02 -7.11 -7.43
N LEU A 61 4.83 -7.09 -8.00
CA LEU A 61 3.68 -7.75 -7.39
C LEU A 61 3.91 -9.26 -7.28
N ALA A 62 4.59 -9.85 -8.24
CA ALA A 62 4.94 -11.26 -8.15
C ALA A 62 5.91 -11.53 -7.00
N HIS A 63 6.86 -10.63 -6.78
CA HIS A 63 7.84 -10.75 -5.69
C HIS A 63 7.22 -10.54 -4.31
N LEU A 64 6.11 -9.81 -4.22
CA LEU A 64 5.49 -9.48 -2.95
C LEU A 64 4.45 -10.50 -2.48
N LYS A 65 4.27 -11.59 -3.19
CA LYS A 65 3.26 -12.59 -2.84
C LYS A 65 3.44 -13.17 -1.45
N ASP A 66 4.67 -13.22 -0.96
CA ASP A 66 4.98 -13.74 0.36
C ASP A 66 4.70 -12.72 1.48
N VAL A 67 4.49 -11.46 1.12
CA VAL A 67 4.30 -10.37 2.09
C VAL A 67 2.86 -9.89 2.12
N VAL A 68 2.21 -9.88 0.95
CA VAL A 68 0.86 -9.32 0.80
C VAL A 68 -0.11 -10.44 0.42
N PRO A 69 -1.10 -10.72 1.26
CA PRO A 69 -2.09 -11.76 0.95
C PRO A 69 -2.95 -11.40 -0.26
N PRO A 70 -3.53 -12.39 -0.93
CA PRO A 70 -4.44 -12.13 -2.05
C PRO A 70 -5.62 -11.24 -1.63
N GLY A 71 -6.06 -10.41 -2.54
CA GLY A 71 -7.21 -9.53 -2.30
C GLY A 71 -6.86 -8.22 -1.62
N HIS A 72 -5.57 -7.97 -1.36
CA HIS A 72 -5.13 -6.75 -0.69
C HIS A 72 -4.42 -5.77 -1.62
N VAL A 73 -4.37 -6.08 -2.90
CA VAL A 73 -3.71 -5.22 -3.89
C VAL A 73 -4.71 -4.83 -4.96
N VAL A 74 -4.78 -3.54 -5.23
CA VAL A 74 -5.54 -2.99 -6.35
C VAL A 74 -4.56 -2.20 -7.20
N SER A 75 -4.65 -2.37 -8.50
CA SER A 75 -3.77 -1.62 -9.40
C SER A 75 -4.58 -1.00 -10.53
N TRP A 76 -4.07 0.09 -11.05
CA TRP A 76 -4.70 0.78 -12.19
C TRP A 76 -3.63 1.52 -12.97
N SER A 77 -3.98 1.84 -14.23
CA SER A 77 -3.09 2.59 -15.10
C SER A 77 -3.19 4.09 -14.79
N ALA A 78 -2.07 4.75 -14.82
CA ALA A 78 -2.00 6.18 -14.63
C ALA A 78 -1.03 6.78 -15.62
N GLN A 79 -1.10 8.10 -15.80
CA GLN A 79 -0.18 8.80 -16.67
C GLN A 79 0.70 9.69 -15.81
N VAL A 80 2.00 9.62 -16.06
CA VAL A 80 2.95 10.50 -15.40
C VAL A 80 3.22 11.67 -16.34
N ASN A 81 3.03 12.85 -15.82
CA ASN A 81 3.29 14.06 -16.57
C ASN A 81 4.81 14.26 -16.66
N ASP A 82 5.32 14.41 -17.88
CA ASP A 82 6.75 14.60 -18.10
C ASP A 82 7.13 16.06 -18.38
N VAL A 83 6.24 16.95 -18.05
CA VAL A 83 6.46 18.39 -18.22
C VAL A 83 6.99 19.02 -16.95
#